data_b5023f759ac203f556ac7e144937e428
#
_entry.id   b5023f759ac203f556ac7e144937e428
#
_cell.length_a   1.000
_cell.length_b   1.000
_cell.length_c   1.000
_cell.angle_alpha   90.00
_cell.angle_beta   90.00
_cell.angle_gamma   90.00
#
_symmetry.space_group_name_H-M   'P 1'
#
loop_
_entity.id
_entity.type
_entity.pdbx_description
1 polymer ?
#
loop_
_entity_poly.entity_id
_entity_poly.type
_entity_poly.pdbx_seq_one_letter_code
_entity_poly.pdbx_strand_id
1 'polypeptide(L)'
;LLVDMDKQGTSTIWAGQSEDEHPYPATVISLAPLREKLIGEISRHAAENDLILIDCPPAIESSIPWAALNVSDLALIPVIPVMDNVWASREAKELARRAMSENPDLQTYCVPMNYRRGNVFKVGTELLEADTEIPLIDQGLQQRNAYGESQMYGTSVHGLSKSSAATKEVEELSRVVLAKLGIEDVKKGAKPRATKRKEVA
;
A
#
# COMPACT_ATOMS: atom_id res chain seq x y z
N LEU A 1 -3.19 -1.91 -11.21
CA LEU A 1 -4.54 -2.16 -10.73
C LEU A 1 -4.63 -1.88 -9.22
N LEU A 2 -5.68 -1.18 -8.76
CA LEU A 2 -6.03 -1.05 -7.35
C LEU A 2 -7.28 -1.88 -7.07
N VAL A 3 -7.20 -2.76 -6.07
CA VAL A 3 -8.30 -3.63 -5.64
C VAL A 3 -8.79 -3.14 -4.28
N ASP A 4 -10.02 -2.60 -4.25
CA ASP A 4 -10.67 -2.12 -3.03
C ASP A 4 -11.42 -3.27 -2.37
N MET A 5 -10.95 -3.67 -1.19
CA MET A 5 -11.52 -4.76 -0.39
C MET A 5 -12.31 -4.26 0.82
N ASP A 6 -12.35 -2.93 1.05
CA ASP A 6 -13.17 -2.34 2.10
C ASP A 6 -14.62 -2.21 1.64
N LYS A 7 -15.56 -2.63 2.48
CA LYS A 7 -16.99 -2.44 2.24
C LYS A 7 -17.40 -0.96 2.17
N GLN A 8 -16.61 -0.07 2.80
CA GLN A 8 -16.85 1.38 2.72
C GLN A 8 -16.51 1.91 1.31
N GLY A 9 -15.68 1.21 0.54
CA GLY A 9 -15.38 1.54 -0.84
C GLY A 9 -14.65 2.88 -1.00
N THR A 10 -13.84 3.28 -0.04
CA THR A 10 -13.19 4.59 -0.02
C THR A 10 -12.33 4.81 -1.27
N SER A 11 -11.53 3.82 -1.66
CA SER A 11 -10.70 3.88 -2.87
C SER A 11 -11.54 3.93 -4.15
N THR A 12 -12.66 3.21 -4.19
CA THR A 12 -13.62 3.23 -5.31
C THR A 12 -14.33 4.60 -5.41
N ILE A 13 -14.77 5.15 -4.27
CA ILE A 13 -15.41 6.48 -4.21
C ILE A 13 -14.41 7.55 -4.65
N TRP A 14 -13.16 7.49 -4.16
CA TRP A 14 -12.10 8.43 -4.53
C TRP A 14 -11.89 8.43 -6.05
N ALA A 15 -11.72 7.26 -6.67
CA ALA A 15 -11.59 7.17 -8.12
C ALA A 15 -12.83 7.70 -8.87
N GLY A 16 -14.02 7.49 -8.31
CA GLY A 16 -15.28 7.97 -8.87
C GLY A 16 -15.47 9.49 -8.83
N GLN A 17 -14.68 10.23 -8.03
CA GLN A 17 -14.68 11.70 -8.00
C GLN A 17 -13.82 12.31 -9.11
N SER A 18 -13.10 11.49 -9.89
CA SER A 18 -12.19 11.99 -10.93
C SER A 18 -12.94 12.70 -12.06
N GLU A 19 -12.36 13.78 -12.55
CA GLU A 19 -12.81 14.55 -13.71
C GLU A 19 -11.89 14.28 -14.91
N ASP A 20 -12.36 14.53 -16.11
CA ASP A 20 -11.61 14.29 -17.35
C ASP A 20 -10.27 15.06 -17.39
N GLU A 21 -10.22 16.24 -16.76
CA GLU A 21 -9.00 17.06 -16.65
C GLU A 21 -7.96 16.47 -15.69
N HIS A 22 -8.40 15.71 -14.70
CA HIS A 22 -7.57 15.09 -13.66
C HIS A 22 -7.97 13.64 -13.43
N PRO A 23 -7.75 12.74 -14.40
CA PRO A 23 -8.18 11.36 -14.28
C PRO A 23 -7.46 10.65 -13.12
N TYR A 24 -8.17 9.71 -12.48
CA TYR A 24 -7.54 8.86 -11.48
C TYR A 24 -6.44 8.00 -12.15
N PRO A 25 -5.24 7.88 -11.55
CA PRO A 25 -4.07 7.34 -12.24
C PRO A 25 -4.07 5.81 -12.41
N ALA A 26 -5.06 5.10 -11.88
CA ALA A 26 -5.13 3.64 -11.93
C ALA A 26 -6.55 3.15 -12.16
N THR A 27 -6.69 1.95 -12.74
CA THR A 27 -7.96 1.23 -12.72
C THR A 27 -8.25 0.77 -11.29
N VAL A 28 -9.47 1.05 -10.81
CA VAL A 28 -9.95 0.62 -9.49
C VAL A 28 -11.09 -0.36 -9.66
N ILE A 29 -11.02 -1.50 -8.96
CA ILE A 29 -12.10 -2.47 -8.90
C ILE A 29 -12.43 -2.78 -7.44
N SER A 30 -13.73 -2.93 -7.11
CA SER A 30 -14.13 -3.37 -5.79
C SER A 30 -14.41 -4.86 -5.78
N LEU A 31 -13.67 -5.60 -4.96
CA LEU A 31 -13.84 -7.03 -4.74
C LEU A 31 -14.29 -7.35 -3.30
N ALA A 32 -14.68 -6.35 -2.51
CA ALA A 32 -15.16 -6.50 -1.13
C ALA A 32 -16.26 -7.57 -0.96
N PRO A 33 -17.22 -7.75 -1.89
CA PRO A 33 -18.22 -8.81 -1.78
C PRO A 33 -17.68 -10.25 -1.89
N LEU A 34 -16.51 -10.41 -2.51
CA LEU A 34 -15.94 -11.74 -2.77
C LEU A 34 -15.18 -12.34 -1.58
N ARG A 35 -14.80 -11.51 -0.60
CA ARG A 35 -14.08 -11.93 0.61
C ARG A 35 -12.88 -12.86 0.28
N GLU A 36 -12.90 -14.09 0.80
CA GLU A 36 -11.83 -15.09 0.64
C GLU A 36 -11.63 -15.57 -0.81
N LYS A 37 -12.63 -15.38 -1.68
CA LYS A 37 -12.51 -15.68 -3.12
C LYS A 37 -11.59 -14.68 -3.85
N LEU A 38 -11.10 -13.66 -3.14
CA LEU A 38 -10.10 -12.70 -3.61
C LEU A 38 -8.90 -13.40 -4.28
N ILE A 39 -8.40 -14.49 -3.71
CA ILE A 39 -7.20 -15.20 -4.21
C ILE A 39 -7.35 -15.57 -5.70
N GLY A 40 -8.50 -16.17 -6.08
CA GLY A 40 -8.74 -16.54 -7.47
C GLY A 40 -8.86 -15.37 -8.41
N GLU A 41 -9.42 -14.24 -7.95
CA GLU A 41 -9.54 -13.02 -8.77
C GLU A 41 -8.18 -12.32 -8.94
N ILE A 42 -7.39 -12.20 -7.88
CA ILE A 42 -6.03 -11.63 -7.97
C ILE A 42 -5.17 -12.43 -8.96
N SER A 43 -5.24 -13.76 -8.93
CA SER A 43 -4.50 -14.61 -9.88
C SER A 43 -4.89 -14.36 -11.35
N ARG A 44 -6.16 -14.05 -11.62
CA ARG A 44 -6.62 -13.68 -12.97
C ARG A 44 -6.07 -12.32 -13.40
N HIS A 45 -6.14 -11.33 -12.52
CA HIS A 45 -5.66 -9.98 -12.81
C HIS A 45 -4.14 -9.88 -12.87
N ALA A 46 -3.40 -10.76 -12.21
CA ALA A 46 -1.94 -10.77 -12.21
C ALA A 46 -1.34 -11.03 -13.61
N ALA A 47 -2.08 -11.67 -14.51
CA ALA A 47 -1.64 -11.88 -15.88
C ALA A 47 -1.66 -10.61 -16.76
N GLU A 48 -2.44 -9.61 -16.36
CA GLU A 48 -2.72 -8.40 -17.15
C GLU A 48 -2.17 -7.12 -16.54
N ASN A 49 -1.64 -7.19 -15.30
CA ASN A 49 -1.18 -6.02 -14.56
C ASN A 49 0.24 -6.23 -14.03
N ASP A 50 1.12 -5.24 -14.23
CA ASP A 50 2.49 -5.25 -13.72
C ASP A 50 2.54 -5.10 -12.20
N LEU A 51 1.54 -4.43 -11.61
CA LEU A 51 1.41 -4.19 -10.17
C LEU A 51 -0.06 -4.22 -9.77
N ILE A 52 -0.36 -4.94 -8.68
CA ILE A 52 -1.67 -4.94 -8.04
C ILE A 52 -1.52 -4.44 -6.60
N LEU A 53 -2.25 -3.38 -6.27
CA LEU A 53 -2.39 -2.89 -4.91
C LEU A 53 -3.70 -3.38 -4.33
N ILE A 54 -3.67 -4.00 -3.15
CA ILE A 54 -4.86 -4.49 -2.45
C ILE A 54 -5.09 -3.59 -1.23
N ASP A 55 -6.16 -2.79 -1.29
CA ASP A 55 -6.58 -1.95 -0.18
C ASP A 55 -7.50 -2.74 0.76
N CYS A 56 -6.98 -3.10 1.92
CA CYS A 56 -7.65 -3.96 2.89
C CYS A 56 -8.46 -3.16 3.92
N PRO A 57 -9.59 -3.71 4.41
CA PRO A 57 -10.33 -3.08 5.50
C PRO A 57 -9.49 -3.04 6.79
N PRO A 58 -9.75 -2.08 7.70
CA PRO A 58 -9.06 -1.98 8.98
C PRO A 58 -9.39 -3.10 9.96
N ALA A 59 -10.42 -3.91 9.68
CA ALA A 59 -10.88 -5.00 10.53
C ALA A 59 -9.97 -6.24 10.37
N ILE A 60 -9.04 -6.40 11.29
CA ILE A 60 -8.03 -7.48 11.28
C ILE A 60 -8.67 -8.85 11.52
N GLU A 61 -9.79 -8.91 12.24
CA GLU A 61 -10.55 -10.14 12.48
C GLU A 61 -11.25 -10.66 11.21
N SER A 62 -11.32 -9.86 10.17
CA SER A 62 -11.86 -10.32 8.88
C SER A 62 -10.86 -11.25 8.19
N SER A 63 -11.37 -12.22 7.43
CA SER A 63 -10.53 -13.11 6.63
C SER A 63 -9.84 -12.42 5.44
N ILE A 64 -10.25 -11.19 5.12
CA ILE A 64 -9.74 -10.45 3.95
C ILE A 64 -8.26 -10.09 4.07
N PRO A 65 -7.77 -9.44 5.15
CA PRO A 65 -6.35 -9.15 5.30
C PRO A 65 -5.49 -10.42 5.28
N TRP A 66 -5.96 -11.50 5.89
CA TRP A 66 -5.27 -12.79 5.83
C TRP A 66 -5.14 -13.31 4.41
N ALA A 67 -6.24 -13.33 3.64
CA ALA A 67 -6.23 -13.79 2.26
C ALA A 67 -5.34 -12.91 1.36
N ALA A 68 -5.35 -11.59 1.58
CA ALA A 68 -4.50 -10.66 0.85
C ALA A 68 -3.01 -10.91 1.13
N LEU A 69 -2.62 -11.08 2.39
CA LEU A 69 -1.23 -11.36 2.78
C LEU A 69 -0.70 -12.66 2.17
N ASN A 70 -1.55 -13.69 2.05
CA ASN A 70 -1.14 -14.99 1.49
C ASN A 70 -0.90 -14.97 -0.03
N VAL A 71 -1.35 -13.93 -0.74
CA VAL A 71 -1.13 -13.78 -2.20
C VAL A 71 -0.21 -12.63 -2.56
N SER A 72 0.26 -11.86 -1.59
CA SER A 72 1.08 -10.68 -1.79
C SER A 72 2.57 -11.01 -1.70
N ASP A 73 3.37 -10.30 -2.50
CA ASP A 73 4.84 -10.30 -2.41
C ASP A 73 5.32 -9.29 -1.35
N LEU A 74 4.54 -8.24 -1.13
CA LEU A 74 4.86 -7.16 -0.20
C LEU A 74 3.62 -6.70 0.54
N ALA A 75 3.73 -6.50 1.85
CA ALA A 75 2.73 -5.86 2.69
C ALA A 75 3.26 -4.58 3.33
N LEU A 76 2.45 -3.54 3.32
CA LEU A 76 2.74 -2.28 3.97
C LEU A 76 1.73 -2.04 5.10
N ILE A 77 2.22 -1.81 6.30
CA ILE A 77 1.41 -1.46 7.47
C ILE A 77 1.58 0.04 7.72
N PRO A 78 0.61 0.88 7.33
CA PRO A 78 0.67 2.31 7.58
C PRO A 78 0.46 2.59 9.07
N VAL A 79 1.38 3.33 9.69
CA VAL A 79 1.30 3.67 11.11
C VAL A 79 1.62 5.16 11.30
N ILE A 80 0.75 5.87 12.00
CA ILE A 80 1.10 7.19 12.53
C ILE A 80 2.01 6.96 13.73
N PRO A 81 3.27 7.45 13.75
CA PRO A 81 4.22 7.14 14.81
C PRO A 81 3.94 7.93 16.09
N VAL A 82 2.77 7.67 16.69
CA VAL A 82 2.36 8.09 18.04
C VAL A 82 1.93 6.86 18.81
N MET A 83 2.03 6.89 20.14
CA MET A 83 1.92 5.71 20.99
C MET A 83 0.66 4.88 20.74
N ASP A 84 -0.51 5.50 20.67
CA ASP A 84 -1.79 4.81 20.47
C ASP A 84 -1.81 4.01 19.15
N ASN A 85 -1.30 4.60 18.08
CA ASN A 85 -1.23 3.94 16.77
C ASN A 85 -0.14 2.87 16.71
N VAL A 86 1.01 3.09 17.39
CA VAL A 86 2.05 2.07 17.54
C VAL A 86 1.51 0.86 18.28
N TRP A 87 0.72 1.05 19.34
CA TRP A 87 0.09 -0.05 20.06
C TRP A 87 -0.99 -0.74 19.20
N ALA A 88 -1.85 0.01 18.52
CA ALA A 88 -2.86 -0.55 17.65
C ALA A 88 -2.27 -1.35 16.47
N SER A 89 -1.07 -1.00 15.99
CA SER A 89 -0.41 -1.74 14.89
C SER A 89 0.05 -3.14 15.27
N ARG A 90 0.07 -3.51 16.57
CA ARG A 90 0.55 -4.82 17.04
C ARG A 90 -0.25 -5.98 16.46
N GLU A 91 -1.56 -5.84 16.38
CA GLU A 91 -2.43 -6.89 15.82
C GLU A 91 -2.17 -7.10 14.33
N ALA A 92 -2.02 -6.01 13.57
CA ALA A 92 -1.66 -6.09 12.15
C ALA A 92 -0.29 -6.74 11.93
N LYS A 93 0.69 -6.40 12.77
CA LYS A 93 2.02 -7.02 12.75
C LYS A 93 1.96 -8.51 13.09
N GLU A 94 1.18 -8.90 14.09
CA GLU A 94 1.02 -10.31 14.46
C GLU A 94 0.38 -11.12 13.34
N LEU A 95 -0.65 -10.56 12.70
CA LEU A 95 -1.26 -11.18 11.52
C LEU A 95 -0.24 -11.34 10.38
N ALA A 96 0.56 -10.31 10.13
CA ALA A 96 1.59 -10.34 9.10
C ALA A 96 2.69 -11.37 9.39
N ARG A 97 3.17 -11.49 10.66
CA ARG A 97 4.15 -12.53 11.05
C ARG A 97 3.62 -13.94 10.79
N ARG A 98 2.37 -14.18 11.14
CA ARG A 98 1.73 -15.46 10.86
C ARG A 98 1.64 -15.71 9.36
N ALA A 99 1.28 -14.71 8.56
CA ALA A 99 1.23 -14.84 7.11
C ALA A 99 2.62 -15.08 6.50
N MET A 100 3.67 -14.45 7.00
CA MET A 100 5.06 -14.68 6.56
C MET A 100 5.53 -16.12 6.85
N SER A 101 4.95 -16.83 7.82
CA SER A 101 5.24 -18.25 8.06
C SER A 101 4.55 -19.18 7.05
N GLU A 102 3.42 -18.78 6.49
CA GLU A 102 2.67 -19.52 5.45
C GLU A 102 3.10 -19.13 4.04
N ASN A 103 3.46 -17.85 3.84
CA ASN A 103 3.96 -17.28 2.60
C ASN A 103 5.40 -16.74 2.80
N PRO A 104 6.42 -17.57 2.63
CA PRO A 104 7.83 -17.18 2.87
C PRO A 104 8.36 -16.12 1.90
N ASP A 105 7.69 -15.88 0.79
CA ASP A 105 8.06 -14.84 -0.19
C ASP A 105 7.52 -13.46 0.22
N LEU A 106 6.59 -13.39 1.18
CA LEU A 106 6.00 -12.14 1.68
C LEU A 106 7.03 -11.32 2.46
N GLN A 107 7.27 -10.11 2.03
CA GLN A 107 7.99 -9.10 2.79
C GLN A 107 7.00 -8.14 3.45
N THR A 108 7.21 -7.79 4.71
CA THR A 108 6.34 -6.85 5.41
C THR A 108 7.13 -5.68 5.99
N TYR A 109 6.60 -4.48 5.84
CA TYR A 109 7.21 -3.24 6.36
C TYR A 109 6.17 -2.35 7.03
N CYS A 110 6.56 -1.64 8.09
CA CYS A 110 5.80 -0.49 8.56
C CYS A 110 6.13 0.76 7.73
N VAL A 111 5.12 1.59 7.45
CA VAL A 111 5.28 2.86 6.76
C VAL A 111 4.85 3.99 7.68
N PRO A 112 5.75 4.93 8.05
CA PRO A 112 5.37 6.06 8.86
C PRO A 112 4.50 7.03 8.06
N MET A 113 3.28 7.27 8.55
CA MET A 113 2.27 8.08 7.86
C MET A 113 1.86 9.28 8.70
N ASN A 114 1.45 10.35 8.02
CA ASN A 114 0.84 11.54 8.65
C ASN A 114 1.65 12.08 9.84
N TYR A 115 2.98 11.98 9.77
CA TYR A 115 3.87 12.40 10.84
C TYR A 115 4.33 13.86 10.68
N ARG A 116 4.82 14.43 11.77
CA ARG A 116 5.38 15.79 11.86
C ARG A 116 6.70 15.76 12.64
N ARG A 117 7.42 16.87 12.58
CA ARG A 117 8.57 17.07 13.49
C ARG A 117 8.06 17.21 14.92
N GLY A 118 8.72 16.55 15.87
CA GLY A 118 8.40 16.64 17.29
C GLY A 118 8.78 15.38 18.06
N ASN A 119 8.98 15.53 19.35
CA ASN A 119 9.48 14.45 20.20
C ASN A 119 8.54 13.24 20.26
N VAL A 120 7.23 13.48 20.22
CA VAL A 120 6.23 12.40 20.22
C VAL A 120 6.39 11.48 19.02
N PHE A 121 6.55 12.06 17.83
CA PHE A 121 6.76 11.29 16.60
C PHE A 121 8.11 10.59 16.56
N LYS A 122 9.15 11.23 17.13
CA LYS A 122 10.49 10.63 17.24
C LYS A 122 10.45 9.36 18.09
N VAL A 123 9.87 9.41 19.27
CA VAL A 123 9.75 8.26 20.18
C VAL A 123 8.92 7.14 19.53
N GLY A 124 7.80 7.48 18.86
CA GLY A 124 6.99 6.50 18.15
C GLY A 124 7.75 5.83 16.99
N THR A 125 8.58 6.59 16.27
CA THR A 125 9.43 6.07 15.20
C THR A 125 10.48 5.11 15.75
N GLU A 126 11.21 5.50 16.80
CA GLU A 126 12.21 4.65 17.48
C GLU A 126 11.62 3.31 17.96
N LEU A 127 10.35 3.31 18.41
CA LEU A 127 9.67 2.08 18.82
C LEU A 127 9.29 1.20 17.60
N LEU A 128 8.97 1.79 16.45
CA LEU A 128 8.72 1.02 15.24
C LEU A 128 10.02 0.46 14.64
N GLU A 129 11.12 1.19 14.72
CA GLU A 129 12.46 0.77 14.28
C GLU A 129 13.03 -0.39 15.11
N ALA A 130 12.59 -0.54 16.36
CA ALA A 130 13.02 -1.63 17.22
C ALA A 130 12.51 -3.01 16.76
N ASP A 131 11.52 -3.07 15.88
CA ASP A 131 10.98 -4.31 15.34
C ASP A 131 11.80 -4.74 14.11
N THR A 132 12.64 -5.75 14.27
CA THR A 132 13.54 -6.22 13.22
C THR A 132 12.89 -7.21 12.25
N GLU A 133 11.77 -7.81 12.61
CA GLU A 133 11.03 -8.74 11.75
C GLU A 133 10.12 -8.00 10.77
N ILE A 134 9.50 -6.90 11.24
CA ILE A 134 8.69 -6.00 10.41
C ILE A 134 9.29 -4.60 10.51
N PRO A 135 10.39 -4.35 9.79
CA PRO A 135 11.13 -3.11 9.92
C PRO A 135 10.35 -1.91 9.40
N LEU A 136 10.71 -0.75 9.90
CA LEU A 136 10.22 0.51 9.37
C LEU A 136 10.88 0.78 8.00
N ILE A 137 10.09 1.23 7.03
CA ILE A 137 10.63 1.71 5.77
C ILE A 137 11.21 3.12 5.95
N ASP A 138 12.37 3.40 5.36
CA ASP A 138 13.09 4.66 5.59
C ASP A 138 12.32 5.90 5.12
N GLN A 139 11.38 5.70 4.18
CA GLN A 139 10.57 6.76 3.60
C GLN A 139 9.12 6.69 4.08
N GLY A 140 8.62 7.78 4.65
CA GLY A 140 7.22 7.93 5.04
C GLY A 140 6.55 9.15 4.44
N LEU A 141 5.27 9.34 4.74
CA LEU A 141 4.47 10.47 4.27
C LEU A 141 4.15 11.42 5.44
N GLN A 142 4.64 12.66 5.35
CA GLN A 142 4.36 13.68 6.35
C GLN A 142 2.91 14.17 6.29
N GLN A 143 2.47 14.85 7.33
CA GLN A 143 1.16 15.50 7.32
C GLN A 143 1.15 16.66 6.30
N ARG A 144 0.29 16.54 5.26
CA ARG A 144 0.12 17.56 4.23
C ARG A 144 -1.33 17.67 3.79
N ASN A 145 -1.78 18.88 3.53
CA ASN A 145 -3.14 19.14 3.02
C ASN A 145 -3.35 18.52 1.64
N ALA A 146 -2.29 18.45 0.82
CA ALA A 146 -2.35 17.90 -0.53
C ALA A 146 -2.93 16.47 -0.61
N TYR A 147 -2.78 15.66 0.43
CA TYR A 147 -3.40 14.32 0.46
C TYR A 147 -4.93 14.39 0.57
N GLY A 148 -5.46 15.27 1.43
CA GLY A 148 -6.91 15.52 1.50
C GLY A 148 -7.46 16.20 0.24
N GLU A 149 -6.71 17.16 -0.31
CA GLU A 149 -7.07 17.83 -1.56
C GLU A 149 -7.14 16.86 -2.74
N SER A 150 -6.19 15.93 -2.86
CA SER A 150 -6.23 14.93 -3.93
C SER A 150 -7.46 14.02 -3.86
N GLN A 151 -7.96 13.72 -2.66
CA GLN A 151 -9.21 12.99 -2.48
C GLN A 151 -10.43 13.79 -2.93
N MET A 152 -10.46 15.11 -2.63
CA MET A 152 -11.57 15.98 -3.04
C MET A 152 -11.71 16.09 -4.56
N TYR A 153 -10.58 16.04 -5.28
CA TYR A 153 -10.56 16.14 -6.75
C TYR A 153 -10.47 14.78 -7.46
N GLY A 154 -10.64 13.68 -6.76
CA GLY A 154 -10.61 12.35 -7.37
C GLY A 154 -9.30 11.99 -8.08
N THR A 155 -8.18 12.60 -7.68
CA THR A 155 -6.89 12.42 -8.35
C THR A 155 -5.76 12.12 -7.35
N SER A 156 -4.54 11.97 -7.81
CA SER A 156 -3.35 11.81 -6.96
C SER A 156 -2.70 13.16 -6.65
N VAL A 157 -1.83 13.20 -5.64
CA VAL A 157 -0.99 14.40 -5.37
C VAL A 157 -0.15 14.79 -6.57
N HIS A 158 0.24 13.82 -7.41
CA HIS A 158 0.96 14.05 -8.66
C HIS A 158 0.06 14.73 -9.71
N GLY A 159 -1.23 14.38 -9.76
CA GLY A 159 -2.22 15.03 -10.61
C GLY A 159 -2.47 16.49 -10.21
N LEU A 160 -2.42 16.79 -8.90
CA LEU A 160 -2.57 18.18 -8.41
C LEU A 160 -1.33 19.03 -8.70
N SER A 161 -0.14 18.51 -8.43
CA SER A 161 1.11 19.25 -8.61
C SER A 161 2.32 18.31 -8.72
N LYS A 162 2.99 18.34 -9.85
CA LYS A 162 4.18 17.49 -10.12
C LYS A 162 5.42 17.86 -9.29
N SER A 163 5.44 19.02 -8.63
CA SER A 163 6.62 19.52 -7.91
C SER A 163 6.38 19.72 -6.41
N SER A 164 5.20 19.37 -5.90
CA SER A 164 4.87 19.55 -4.49
C SER A 164 5.73 18.66 -3.59
N ALA A 165 5.83 19.01 -2.31
CA ALA A 165 6.52 18.17 -1.35
C ALA A 165 5.81 16.83 -1.15
N ALA A 166 4.47 16.80 -1.21
CA ALA A 166 3.68 15.55 -1.15
C ALA A 166 4.00 14.62 -2.33
N THR A 167 4.09 15.17 -3.54
CA THR A 167 4.45 14.41 -4.74
C THR A 167 5.84 13.77 -4.59
N LYS A 168 6.83 14.54 -4.15
CA LYS A 168 8.19 14.02 -3.95
C LYS A 168 8.26 12.92 -2.89
N GLU A 169 7.49 13.04 -1.80
CA GLU A 169 7.42 12.01 -0.77
C GLU A 169 6.80 10.70 -1.31
N VAL A 170 5.72 10.80 -2.08
CA VAL A 170 5.09 9.64 -2.71
C VAL A 170 6.00 9.00 -3.76
N GLU A 171 6.67 9.80 -4.59
CA GLU A 171 7.64 9.30 -5.58
C GLU A 171 8.81 8.55 -4.90
N GLU A 172 9.33 9.09 -3.78
CA GLU A 172 10.40 8.44 -3.03
C GLU A 172 9.91 7.14 -2.38
N LEU A 173 8.73 7.15 -1.71
CA LEU A 173 8.13 5.95 -1.15
C LEU A 173 7.90 4.90 -2.24
N SER A 174 7.35 5.30 -3.39
CA SER A 174 7.13 4.39 -4.52
C SER A 174 8.43 3.76 -5.01
N ARG A 175 9.52 4.53 -5.11
CA ARG A 175 10.84 4.01 -5.51
C ARG A 175 11.36 2.98 -4.52
N VAL A 176 11.22 3.25 -3.22
CA VAL A 176 11.63 2.29 -2.18
C VAL A 176 10.81 1.01 -2.25
N VAL A 177 9.48 1.12 -2.40
CA VAL A 177 8.57 -0.03 -2.52
C VAL A 177 8.89 -0.87 -3.77
N LEU A 178 9.06 -0.24 -4.92
CA LEU A 178 9.41 -0.95 -6.17
C LEU A 178 10.77 -1.65 -6.06
N ALA A 179 11.75 -1.02 -5.42
CA ALA A 179 13.05 -1.65 -5.16
C ALA A 179 12.93 -2.90 -4.26
N LYS A 180 12.05 -2.87 -3.23
CA LYS A 180 11.76 -4.06 -2.39
C LYS A 180 11.12 -5.19 -3.19
N LEU A 181 10.31 -4.87 -4.18
CA LEU A 181 9.72 -5.84 -5.11
C LEU A 181 10.68 -6.31 -6.21
N GLY A 182 11.91 -5.79 -6.25
CA GLY A 182 12.86 -6.09 -7.33
C GLY A 182 12.45 -5.51 -8.68
N ILE A 183 11.56 -4.54 -8.70
CA ILE A 183 11.12 -3.84 -9.90
C ILE A 183 12.04 -2.64 -10.10
N GLU A 184 12.89 -2.70 -11.13
CA GLU A 184 13.74 -1.58 -11.50
C GLU A 184 12.89 -0.40 -12.02
N ASP A 185 13.28 0.81 -11.67
CA ASP A 185 12.66 2.04 -12.19
C ASP A 185 12.65 2.00 -13.73
N VAL A 186 11.48 1.78 -14.30
CA VAL A 186 11.31 1.78 -15.76
C VAL A 186 11.51 3.22 -16.23
N LYS A 187 12.74 3.57 -16.62
CA LYS A 187 13.03 4.82 -17.32
C LYS A 187 12.02 4.94 -18.46
N LYS A 188 11.27 6.02 -18.52
CA LYS A 188 10.29 6.32 -19.56
C LYS A 188 10.81 5.88 -20.93
N GLY A 189 10.30 4.75 -21.47
CA GLY A 189 10.63 4.26 -22.80
C GLY A 189 11.03 2.80 -22.95
N ALA A 190 11.13 1.99 -21.90
CA ALA A 190 11.44 0.56 -22.03
C ALA A 190 10.15 -0.27 -22.13
N LYS A 191 10.05 -1.13 -23.15
CA LYS A 191 8.97 -2.12 -23.27
C LYS A 191 9.01 -3.12 -22.10
N PRO A 192 7.86 -3.58 -21.58
CA PRO A 192 7.81 -4.51 -20.48
C PRO A 192 8.58 -5.80 -20.78
N ARG A 193 9.43 -6.20 -19.84
CA ARG A 193 10.17 -7.46 -19.88
C ARG A 193 9.23 -8.56 -19.38
N ALA A 194 9.03 -9.60 -20.18
CA ALA A 194 8.21 -10.74 -19.81
C ALA A 194 8.77 -11.41 -18.53
N THR A 195 8.00 -11.33 -17.46
CA THR A 195 8.29 -11.99 -16.17
C THR A 195 8.17 -13.50 -16.35
N LYS A 196 9.17 -14.25 -15.95
CA LYS A 196 9.14 -15.72 -15.94
C LYS A 196 8.07 -16.20 -14.96
N ARG A 197 7.05 -16.87 -15.49
CA ARG A 197 6.02 -17.57 -14.70
C ARG A 197 6.69 -18.58 -13.77
N LYS A 198 6.46 -18.50 -12.47
CA LYS A 198 6.53 -19.67 -11.57
C LYS A 198 5.24 -20.46 -11.79
N GLU A 199 5.33 -21.64 -12.35
CA GLU A 199 4.23 -22.60 -12.38
C GLU A 199 3.99 -23.06 -10.95
N VAL A 200 2.77 -22.82 -10.48
CA VAL A 200 2.29 -23.38 -9.22
C VAL A 200 1.83 -24.81 -9.56
N ALA A 201 2.53 -25.79 -8.98
CA ALA A 201 2.19 -27.20 -9.05
C ALA A 201 1.05 -27.52 -8.09
#